data_7943eaa79dd2761cf6c429e8299f656c
#
_entry.id   7943eaa79dd2761cf6c429e8299f656c
#
_cell.length_a   1.000
_cell.length_b   1.000
_cell.length_c   1.000
_cell.angle_alpha   90.00
_cell.angle_beta   90.00
_cell.angle_gamma   90.00
#
_symmetry.space_group_name_H-M   'P 1'
#
loop_
_entity.id
_entity.type
_entity.pdbx_description
1 polymer ?
#
loop_
_entity_poly.entity_id
_entity_poly.type
_entity_poly.pdbx_seq_one_letter_code
_entity_poly.pdbx_strand_id
1 'polypeptide(L)'
;MALSNTAVPKYYGMFRDAVIRGEIPVCREIEMEMNRIDDLIANPGIYYDDQAVEGFISYCENELTLTDGSDLKLLDTFKVWAEQIFGWYYFVERSVYEPYEDGHGGHYVTKSIRKRLVNKQYLIVARGAAKSMYGSCLQNFFLNVDVTTTHQITTAPTMKQAEEVLSPIRTAITRSRGPFYKFLTEGSLQNTTGSKANRMKLASTKKGIENFLTGSLLEIRPMRIDKLQGLQLKVATVDEWLSGDIREDVIGAIEQGASKVNDYLIVAISSEGTVRNGAGDTIKMELMDILKGDYINPHVSIWWYKLDSIDEVADPDKWLKANPNLGKTVSYETYQLDVERAEKAPAARNDILAKRFGLPMEGYTYYFTYEETLPHRHRDYWQMPCSLGADLSQGDDFCAFTFLFPFDNGSFGVKTRNYISSSTLMKLPAAMRIKYDQFMKEGSLIVLEGTVLDMMEVYEDLDNHIIECGYDVRCFGYDPYNAKEFVERWASENGPFGIEKVIQGAKTESVPLGELKKLSEERMLLFDEDLMTFAMGNCITLEDTNGNRKLLKKRYEQKIDAVAAMMDAYIAFKANREAFE
;
A
#
# COMPACT_ATOMS: atom_id res chain seq x y z
N MET A 1 20.36 37.00 -16.02
CA MET A 1 21.25 35.94 -16.51
C MET A 1 20.35 34.82 -17.05
N ALA A 2 20.38 34.55 -18.34
CA ALA A 2 19.70 33.41 -18.90
C ALA A 2 20.42 32.14 -18.39
N LEU A 3 19.84 31.44 -17.45
CA LEU A 3 20.32 30.15 -17.00
C LEU A 3 20.16 29.15 -18.14
N SER A 4 21.26 28.58 -18.61
CA SER A 4 21.24 27.55 -19.65
C SER A 4 20.59 26.28 -19.09
N ASN A 5 19.54 25.85 -19.73
CA ASN A 5 18.68 24.72 -19.34
C ASN A 5 19.32 23.31 -19.55
N THR A 6 20.65 23.22 -19.59
CA THR A 6 21.38 22.00 -19.98
C THR A 6 22.28 21.40 -18.90
N ALA A 7 22.23 21.91 -17.67
CA ALA A 7 23.03 21.34 -16.59
C ALA A 7 22.35 20.07 -16.03
N VAL A 8 22.98 18.93 -16.27
CA VAL A 8 22.58 17.69 -15.58
C VAL A 8 22.76 17.89 -14.08
N PRO A 9 21.74 17.59 -13.24
CA PRO A 9 21.84 17.68 -11.79
C PRO A 9 23.03 16.87 -11.27
N LYS A 10 23.78 17.42 -10.34
CA LYS A 10 25.07 16.87 -9.89
C LYS A 10 24.94 15.45 -9.34
N TYR A 11 24.07 15.27 -8.36
CA TYR A 11 23.96 13.99 -7.64
C TYR A 11 23.23 12.94 -8.47
N TYR A 12 22.20 13.35 -9.18
CA TYR A 12 21.53 12.50 -10.15
C TYR A 12 22.46 12.07 -11.29
N GLY A 13 23.28 13.01 -11.83
CA GLY A 13 24.25 12.70 -12.86
C GLY A 13 25.27 11.65 -12.41
N MET A 14 25.81 11.79 -11.19
CA MET A 14 26.71 10.79 -10.60
C MET A 14 26.05 9.42 -10.44
N PHE A 15 24.82 9.40 -9.94
CA PHE A 15 24.03 8.18 -9.79
C PHE A 15 23.74 7.53 -11.15
N ARG A 16 23.25 8.32 -12.12
CA ARG A 16 22.95 7.87 -13.48
C ARG A 16 24.16 7.25 -14.15
N ASP A 17 25.31 7.92 -14.08
CA ASP A 17 26.56 7.43 -14.67
C ASP A 17 27.03 6.12 -14.04
N ALA A 18 26.88 5.97 -12.73
CA ALA A 18 27.20 4.72 -12.02
C ALA A 18 26.25 3.57 -12.42
N VAL A 19 24.97 3.86 -12.64
CA VAL A 19 23.99 2.87 -13.17
C VAL A 19 24.37 2.46 -14.60
N ILE A 20 24.69 3.42 -15.47
CA ILE A 20 25.07 3.13 -16.86
C ILE A 20 26.37 2.29 -16.92
N ARG A 21 27.33 2.52 -16.02
CA ARG A 21 28.55 1.69 -15.92
C ARG A 21 28.30 0.32 -15.27
N GLY A 22 27.09 0.04 -14.79
CA GLY A 22 26.75 -1.21 -14.10
C GLY A 22 27.32 -1.32 -12.68
N GLU A 23 27.78 -0.22 -12.09
CA GLU A 23 28.31 -0.16 -10.70
C GLU A 23 27.19 -0.23 -9.65
N ILE A 24 25.99 0.29 -10.00
CA ILE A 24 24.79 0.28 -9.16
C ILE A 24 23.67 -0.46 -9.90
N PRO A 25 23.29 -1.65 -9.45
CA PRO A 25 22.12 -2.32 -10.02
C PRO A 25 20.84 -1.61 -9.59
N VAL A 26 19.92 -1.41 -10.52
CA VAL A 26 18.61 -0.80 -10.27
C VAL A 26 17.48 -1.69 -10.79
N CYS A 27 16.27 -1.53 -10.24
CA CYS A 27 15.07 -2.19 -10.73
C CYS A 27 14.41 -1.37 -11.85
N ARG A 28 13.44 -1.97 -12.53
CA ARG A 28 12.71 -1.35 -13.65
C ARG A 28 12.04 -0.02 -13.26
N GLU A 29 11.49 0.07 -12.08
CA GLU A 29 10.81 1.27 -11.60
C GLU A 29 11.78 2.44 -11.43
N ILE A 30 13.01 2.18 -10.99
CA ILE A 30 14.07 3.19 -10.92
C ILE A 30 14.55 3.60 -12.33
N GLU A 31 14.68 2.66 -13.27
CA GLU A 31 15.00 2.98 -14.67
C GLU A 31 13.93 3.88 -15.29
N MET A 32 12.63 3.60 -15.04
CA MET A 32 11.53 4.44 -15.51
C MET A 32 11.58 5.85 -14.89
N GLU A 33 11.88 5.98 -13.58
CA GLU A 33 12.03 7.31 -12.95
C GLU A 33 13.23 8.06 -13.51
N MET A 34 14.35 7.38 -13.79
CA MET A 34 15.52 7.99 -14.44
C MET A 34 15.14 8.56 -15.81
N ASN A 35 14.40 7.83 -16.62
CA ASN A 35 13.92 8.32 -17.93
C ASN A 35 13.05 9.57 -17.76
N ARG A 36 12.15 9.59 -16.75
CA ARG A 36 11.33 10.77 -16.44
C ARG A 36 12.17 11.99 -16.02
N ILE A 37 13.22 11.79 -15.24
CA ILE A 37 14.14 12.87 -14.85
C ILE A 37 14.91 13.37 -16.07
N ASP A 38 15.34 12.49 -16.99
CA ASP A 38 16.00 12.89 -18.23
C ASP A 38 15.05 13.73 -19.11
N ASP A 39 13.77 13.41 -19.15
CA ASP A 39 12.73 14.21 -19.85
C ASP A 39 12.55 15.58 -19.17
N LEU A 40 12.63 15.68 -17.84
CA LEU A 40 12.61 16.96 -17.13
C LEU A 40 13.82 17.84 -17.48
N ILE A 41 15.01 17.25 -17.58
CA ILE A 41 16.23 17.95 -17.99
C ILE A 41 16.08 18.54 -19.40
N ALA A 42 15.41 17.82 -20.30
CA ALA A 42 15.16 18.24 -21.67
C ALA A 42 14.04 19.31 -21.81
N ASN A 43 13.24 19.54 -20.77
CA ASN A 43 12.07 20.44 -20.82
C ASN A 43 12.47 21.91 -20.66
N PRO A 44 12.25 22.79 -21.69
CA PRO A 44 12.68 24.19 -21.63
C PRO A 44 11.91 25.05 -20.62
N GLY A 45 10.76 24.60 -20.12
CA GLY A 45 9.94 25.31 -19.12
C GLY A 45 10.33 25.00 -17.67
N ILE A 46 11.29 24.09 -17.45
CA ILE A 46 11.75 23.66 -16.14
C ILE A 46 13.20 24.11 -15.94
N TYR A 47 13.49 24.57 -14.74
CA TYR A 47 14.79 25.15 -14.39
C TYR A 47 15.40 24.36 -13.23
N TYR A 48 16.71 24.43 -13.09
CA TYR A 48 17.46 23.76 -12.03
C TYR A 48 18.25 24.77 -11.20
N ASP A 49 18.29 24.56 -9.88
CA ASP A 49 18.96 25.39 -8.87
C ASP A 49 19.85 24.51 -7.98
N ASP A 50 21.13 24.46 -8.29
CA ASP A 50 22.15 23.73 -7.54
C ASP A 50 22.38 24.31 -6.14
N GLN A 51 22.24 25.64 -5.97
CA GLN A 51 22.46 26.29 -4.69
C GLN A 51 21.41 25.89 -3.64
N ALA A 52 20.16 25.70 -4.07
CA ALA A 52 19.11 25.22 -3.18
C ALA A 52 19.38 23.78 -2.69
N VAL A 53 19.90 22.92 -3.56
CA VAL A 53 20.30 21.55 -3.23
C VAL A 53 21.49 21.55 -2.25
N GLU A 54 22.57 22.27 -2.59
CA GLU A 54 23.76 22.36 -1.74
C GLU A 54 23.45 23.05 -0.39
N GLY A 55 22.51 23.99 -0.37
CA GLY A 55 22.02 24.62 0.87
C GLY A 55 21.41 23.61 1.84
N PHE A 56 20.57 22.70 1.35
CA PHE A 56 20.00 21.62 2.17
C PHE A 56 21.08 20.63 2.65
N ILE A 57 21.96 20.19 1.76
CA ILE A 57 23.02 19.23 2.09
C ILE A 57 23.98 19.83 3.11
N SER A 58 24.43 21.06 2.87
CA SER A 58 25.33 21.78 3.77
C SER A 58 24.70 21.99 5.16
N TYR A 59 23.43 22.34 5.22
CA TYR A 59 22.70 22.44 6.49
C TYR A 59 22.74 21.12 7.24
N CYS A 60 22.37 20.02 6.59
CA CYS A 60 22.32 18.73 7.24
C CYS A 60 23.71 18.27 7.73
N GLU A 61 24.74 18.39 6.89
CA GLU A 61 26.06 17.86 7.21
C GLU A 61 26.87 18.74 8.19
N ASN A 62 26.58 20.04 8.29
CA ASN A 62 27.27 20.96 9.18
C ASN A 62 26.53 21.25 10.48
N GLU A 63 25.20 21.12 10.48
CA GLU A 63 24.36 21.52 11.62
C GLU A 63 23.76 20.37 12.40
N LEU A 64 23.58 19.18 11.77
CA LEU A 64 22.91 18.06 12.41
C LEU A 64 23.89 16.98 12.86
N THR A 65 23.51 16.27 13.93
CA THR A 65 24.24 15.10 14.44
C THR A 65 23.34 13.88 14.50
N LEU A 66 23.93 12.70 14.40
CA LEU A 66 23.24 11.43 14.59
C LEU A 66 22.85 11.22 16.07
N THR A 67 22.01 10.21 16.32
CA THR A 67 21.51 9.90 17.67
C THR A 67 22.61 9.47 18.64
N ASP A 68 23.72 8.93 18.14
CA ASP A 68 24.93 8.60 18.93
C ASP A 68 25.84 9.81 19.19
N GLY A 69 25.55 10.97 18.57
CA GLY A 69 26.31 12.21 18.70
C GLY A 69 27.42 12.36 17.66
N SER A 70 27.56 11.43 16.72
CA SER A 70 28.49 11.58 15.59
C SER A 70 27.95 12.58 14.54
N ASP A 71 28.83 13.09 13.69
CA ASP A 71 28.45 14.01 12.62
C ASP A 71 27.60 13.31 11.57
N LEU A 72 26.50 13.95 11.19
CA LEU A 72 25.67 13.45 10.09
C LEU A 72 26.39 13.66 8.76
N LYS A 73 26.54 12.60 8.00
CA LYS A 73 26.90 12.64 6.59
C LYS A 73 25.76 12.06 5.78
N LEU A 74 25.24 12.84 4.84
CA LEU A 74 24.12 12.39 4.01
C LEU A 74 24.59 11.28 3.07
N LEU A 75 23.78 10.22 3.01
CA LEU A 75 23.98 9.15 2.04
C LEU A 75 23.80 9.70 0.62
N ASP A 76 24.49 9.11 -0.36
CA ASP A 76 24.41 9.54 -1.75
C ASP A 76 22.96 9.48 -2.27
N THR A 77 22.21 8.46 -1.86
CA THR A 77 20.77 8.33 -2.16
C THR A 77 19.95 9.50 -1.60
N PHE A 78 20.26 9.97 -0.38
CA PHE A 78 19.56 11.11 0.21
C PHE A 78 19.83 12.39 -0.59
N LYS A 79 21.06 12.55 -1.10
CA LYS A 79 21.43 13.69 -1.95
C LYS A 79 20.65 13.67 -3.26
N VAL A 80 20.55 12.50 -3.89
CA VAL A 80 19.75 12.31 -5.11
C VAL A 80 18.26 12.57 -4.86
N TRP A 81 17.69 12.04 -3.77
CA TRP A 81 16.28 12.27 -3.43
C TRP A 81 15.99 13.74 -3.10
N ALA A 82 16.86 14.39 -2.35
CA ALA A 82 16.73 15.81 -2.00
C ALA A 82 16.87 16.71 -3.23
N GLU A 83 17.75 16.35 -4.16
CA GLU A 83 17.97 17.08 -5.41
C GLU A 83 16.68 17.17 -6.23
N GLN A 84 15.82 16.12 -6.21
CA GLN A 84 14.53 16.16 -6.88
C GLN A 84 13.55 17.15 -6.22
N ILE A 85 13.66 17.38 -4.90
CA ILE A 85 12.78 18.31 -4.19
C ILE A 85 13.27 19.76 -4.33
N PHE A 86 14.56 19.99 -4.13
CA PHE A 86 15.12 21.34 -3.99
C PHE A 86 15.62 21.92 -5.32
N GLY A 87 16.05 21.05 -6.27
CA GLY A 87 16.68 21.48 -7.50
C GLY A 87 15.71 21.99 -8.56
N TRP A 88 14.53 21.39 -8.67
CA TRP A 88 13.63 21.68 -9.79
C TRP A 88 12.62 22.77 -9.47
N TYR A 89 12.43 23.72 -10.40
CA TYR A 89 11.43 24.77 -10.28
C TYR A 89 10.93 25.24 -11.66
N TYR A 90 9.81 25.95 -11.65
CA TYR A 90 9.20 26.58 -12.80
C TYR A 90 8.60 27.92 -12.40
N PHE A 91 8.18 28.72 -13.39
CA PHE A 91 7.55 30.00 -13.14
C PHE A 91 6.06 29.95 -13.49
N VAL A 92 5.25 30.59 -12.66
CA VAL A 92 3.82 30.84 -12.92
C VAL A 92 3.53 32.32 -12.88
N GLU A 93 2.70 32.78 -13.79
CA GLU A 93 2.21 34.15 -13.74
C GLU A 93 1.03 34.25 -12.78
N ARG A 94 1.07 35.21 -11.88
CA ARG A 94 -0.01 35.52 -10.93
C ARG A 94 -0.29 37.00 -10.91
N SER A 95 -1.58 37.34 -10.88
CA SER A 95 -2.04 38.69 -10.54
C SER A 95 -1.87 38.92 -9.04
N VAL A 96 -1.02 39.87 -8.69
CA VAL A 96 -0.75 40.29 -7.31
C VAL A 96 -1.26 41.71 -7.14
N TYR A 97 -2.01 41.95 -6.07
CA TYR A 97 -2.45 43.29 -5.73
C TYR A 97 -1.28 44.07 -5.12
N GLU A 98 -0.91 45.21 -5.73
CA GLU A 98 0.06 46.17 -5.21
C GLU A 98 -0.65 47.44 -4.78
N PRO A 99 -0.49 47.82 -3.50
CA PRO A 99 -1.01 49.11 -3.05
C PRO A 99 -0.23 50.26 -3.69
N TYR A 100 -0.88 51.38 -3.95
CA TYR A 100 -0.19 52.60 -4.34
C TYR A 100 0.65 53.15 -3.20
N GLU A 101 1.72 53.88 -3.53
CA GLU A 101 2.65 54.44 -2.54
C GLU A 101 1.96 55.41 -1.55
N ASP A 102 0.87 56.05 -1.97
CA ASP A 102 0.09 56.95 -1.14
C ASP A 102 -0.85 56.25 -0.13
N GLY A 103 -0.90 54.90 -0.19
CA GLY A 103 -1.75 54.07 0.68
C GLY A 103 -3.26 54.10 0.35
N HIS A 104 -3.68 54.80 -0.70
CA HIS A 104 -5.07 54.87 -1.13
C HIS A 104 -5.35 54.04 -2.38
N GLY A 105 -5.79 52.80 -2.16
CA GLY A 105 -6.08 51.87 -3.24
C GLY A 105 -4.87 51.13 -3.73
N GLY A 106 -4.96 50.52 -4.90
CA GLY A 106 -3.89 49.72 -5.53
C GLY A 106 -4.37 49.17 -6.87
N HIS A 107 -3.51 48.42 -7.52
CA HIS A 107 -3.81 47.79 -8.79
C HIS A 107 -3.26 46.36 -8.83
N TYR A 108 -3.77 45.54 -9.76
CA TYR A 108 -3.26 44.20 -9.98
C TYR A 108 -2.15 44.24 -11.01
N VAL A 109 -1.01 43.67 -10.66
CA VAL A 109 0.15 43.46 -11.55
C VAL A 109 0.38 41.98 -11.77
N THR A 110 0.73 41.58 -12.99
CA THR A 110 1.14 40.22 -13.27
C THR A 110 2.60 40.05 -12.88
N LYS A 111 2.85 39.13 -11.94
CA LYS A 111 4.20 38.77 -11.51
C LYS A 111 4.51 37.33 -11.86
N SER A 112 5.72 37.09 -12.35
CA SER A 112 6.28 35.77 -12.51
C SER A 112 6.79 35.27 -11.16
N ILE A 113 6.13 34.23 -10.62
CA ILE A 113 6.45 33.66 -9.30
C ILE A 113 7.12 32.31 -9.51
N ARG A 114 8.30 32.16 -8.92
CA ARG A 114 9.03 30.87 -8.87
C ARG A 114 8.27 29.89 -7.98
N LYS A 115 8.08 28.65 -8.48
CA LYS A 115 7.49 27.54 -7.75
C LYS A 115 8.35 26.30 -7.81
N ARG A 116 8.43 25.56 -6.70
CA ARG A 116 9.01 24.23 -6.68
C ARG A 116 8.22 23.31 -7.62
N LEU A 117 8.94 22.50 -8.39
CA LEU A 117 8.29 21.56 -9.30
C LEU A 117 7.71 20.38 -8.55
N VAL A 118 8.52 19.68 -7.74
CA VAL A 118 8.10 18.48 -7.02
C VAL A 118 7.42 18.86 -5.71
N ASN A 119 6.16 18.52 -5.57
CA ASN A 119 5.36 18.73 -4.36
C ASN A 119 4.96 17.42 -3.66
N LYS A 120 5.15 16.27 -4.31
CA LYS A 120 5.00 14.93 -3.72
C LYS A 120 6.23 14.08 -4.03
N GLN A 121 6.77 13.42 -3.02
CA GLN A 121 7.84 12.44 -3.18
C GLN A 121 7.43 11.13 -2.52
N TYR A 122 7.48 10.06 -3.29
CA TYR A 122 7.25 8.70 -2.82
C TYR A 122 8.56 7.94 -2.74
N LEU A 123 8.87 7.44 -1.55
CA LEU A 123 10.03 6.60 -1.28
C LEU A 123 9.55 5.23 -0.82
N ILE A 124 9.52 4.27 -1.73
CA ILE A 124 9.23 2.87 -1.41
C ILE A 124 10.55 2.15 -1.44
N VAL A 125 11.10 1.85 -0.27
CA VAL A 125 12.44 1.29 -0.13
C VAL A 125 12.50 0.34 1.07
N ALA A 126 13.38 -0.64 1.01
CA ALA A 126 13.52 -1.67 2.01
C ALA A 126 13.65 -1.14 3.45
N ARG A 127 13.21 -1.94 4.42
CA ARG A 127 13.47 -1.68 5.83
C ARG A 127 14.99 -1.67 6.10
N GLY A 128 15.45 -0.65 6.84
CA GLY A 128 16.86 -0.44 7.13
C GLY A 128 17.59 0.51 6.15
N ALA A 129 16.90 1.09 5.15
CA ALA A 129 17.46 2.10 4.24
C ALA A 129 17.54 3.52 4.83
N ALA A 130 17.27 3.69 6.12
CA ALA A 130 17.28 4.97 6.86
C ALA A 130 16.29 6.03 6.34
N LYS A 131 15.18 5.63 5.72
CA LYS A 131 14.17 6.53 5.15
C LYS A 131 13.58 7.53 6.16
N SER A 132 13.33 7.13 7.41
CA SER A 132 12.78 8.01 8.45
C SER A 132 13.78 9.10 8.84
N MET A 133 15.10 8.82 8.81
CA MET A 133 16.15 9.83 9.01
C MET A 133 16.11 10.88 7.89
N TYR A 134 15.92 10.46 6.63
CA TYR A 134 15.76 11.40 5.52
C TYR A 134 14.56 12.33 5.73
N GLY A 135 13.40 11.79 6.12
CA GLY A 135 12.22 12.59 6.48
C GLY A 135 12.51 13.58 7.63
N SER A 136 13.29 13.14 8.64
CA SER A 136 13.73 14.01 9.74
C SER A 136 14.60 15.15 9.26
N CYS A 137 15.54 14.90 8.35
CA CYS A 137 16.41 15.95 7.78
C CYS A 137 15.59 17.00 7.03
N LEU A 138 14.63 16.58 6.21
CA LEU A 138 13.74 17.50 5.49
C LEU A 138 12.92 18.35 6.44
N GLN A 139 12.25 17.74 7.40
CA GLN A 139 11.42 18.48 8.36
C GLN A 139 12.22 19.43 9.24
N ASN A 140 13.44 19.02 9.64
CA ASN A 140 14.34 19.88 10.40
C ASN A 140 14.74 21.11 9.59
N PHE A 141 15.07 20.92 8.31
CA PHE A 141 15.43 22.03 7.43
C PHE A 141 14.26 23.03 7.28
N PHE A 142 13.06 22.55 6.93
CA PHE A 142 11.89 23.41 6.77
C PHE A 142 11.44 24.09 8.07
N LEU A 143 11.65 23.44 9.23
CA LEU A 143 11.31 24.01 10.52
C LEU A 143 12.19 25.20 10.88
N ASN A 144 13.47 25.16 10.50
CA ASN A 144 14.49 26.05 11.01
C ASN A 144 15.06 27.03 9.98
N VAL A 145 15.07 26.66 8.70
CA VAL A 145 15.70 27.44 7.62
C VAL A 145 14.67 28.17 6.75
N ASP A 146 13.46 27.62 6.57
CA ASP A 146 12.42 28.33 5.82
C ASP A 146 12.06 29.63 6.53
N VAL A 147 12.18 30.74 5.80
CA VAL A 147 11.90 32.09 6.32
C VAL A 147 10.40 32.36 6.50
N THR A 148 9.54 31.49 5.96
CA THR A 148 8.09 31.59 6.15
C THR A 148 7.66 30.74 7.33
N THR A 149 6.57 31.18 8.01
CA THR A 149 5.94 30.32 9.02
C THR A 149 5.46 29.03 8.40
N THR A 150 5.93 27.88 8.92
CA THR A 150 5.56 26.56 8.41
C THR A 150 4.74 25.77 9.43
N HIS A 151 3.65 25.17 8.98
CA HIS A 151 2.99 24.12 9.72
C HIS A 151 3.35 22.79 9.08
N GLN A 152 3.89 21.89 9.88
CA GLN A 152 4.40 20.59 9.44
C GLN A 152 3.81 19.49 10.29
N ILE A 153 3.61 18.31 9.69
CA ILE A 153 3.22 17.12 10.43
C ILE A 153 4.10 15.92 10.09
N THR A 154 4.20 15.02 11.08
CA THR A 154 4.58 13.63 10.88
C THR A 154 3.40 12.74 11.23
N THR A 155 3.08 11.80 10.34
CA THR A 155 2.03 10.82 10.58
C THR A 155 2.51 9.42 10.22
N ALA A 156 2.08 8.43 10.98
CA ALA A 156 2.35 7.01 10.79
C ALA A 156 1.18 6.17 11.35
N PRO A 157 1.10 4.87 11.05
CA PRO A 157 0.02 4.00 11.56
C PRO A 157 -0.13 4.03 13.08
N THR A 158 0.99 4.17 13.80
CA THR A 158 1.00 4.37 15.25
C THR A 158 1.74 5.65 15.64
N MET A 159 1.32 6.26 16.74
CA MET A 159 2.00 7.46 17.27
C MET A 159 3.47 7.18 17.61
N LYS A 160 3.80 5.96 18.03
CA LYS A 160 5.19 5.56 18.33
C LYS A 160 6.06 5.57 17.06
N GLN A 161 5.54 5.07 15.93
CA GLN A 161 6.26 5.13 14.64
C GLN A 161 6.44 6.57 14.17
N ALA A 162 5.40 7.42 14.30
CA ALA A 162 5.54 8.84 13.97
C ALA A 162 6.61 9.53 14.84
N GLU A 163 6.80 9.12 16.09
CA GLU A 163 7.89 9.61 16.94
C GLU A 163 9.30 9.22 16.45
N GLU A 164 9.44 8.12 15.71
CA GLU A 164 10.73 7.71 15.16
C GLU A 164 11.29 8.74 14.15
N VAL A 165 10.43 9.40 13.37
CA VAL A 165 10.82 10.51 12.50
C VAL A 165 11.18 11.76 13.31
N LEU A 166 10.48 12.01 14.41
CA LEU A 166 10.71 13.19 15.25
C LEU A 166 11.94 13.06 16.16
N SER A 167 12.29 11.84 16.55
CA SER A 167 13.38 11.55 17.49
C SER A 167 14.73 12.10 17.05
N PRO A 168 15.19 11.95 15.77
CA PRO A 168 16.43 12.56 15.32
C PRO A 168 16.43 14.09 15.41
N ILE A 169 15.28 14.74 15.18
CA ILE A 169 15.14 16.19 15.30
C ILE A 169 15.29 16.61 16.76
N ARG A 170 14.67 15.89 17.70
CA ARG A 170 14.85 16.13 19.14
C ARG A 170 16.29 15.92 19.59
N THR A 171 16.97 14.91 19.05
CA THR A 171 18.37 14.66 19.31
C THR A 171 19.23 15.81 18.81
N ALA A 172 18.96 16.34 17.63
CA ALA A 172 19.66 17.52 17.10
C ALA A 172 19.52 18.73 18.03
N ILE A 173 18.36 18.97 18.64
CA ILE A 173 18.15 20.06 19.61
C ILE A 173 19.10 19.96 20.80
N THR A 174 19.41 18.75 21.26
CA THR A 174 20.22 18.51 22.46
C THR A 174 21.71 18.27 22.18
N ARG A 175 22.06 17.82 20.98
CA ARG A 175 23.39 17.32 20.65
C ARG A 175 24.08 18.03 19.49
N SER A 176 23.37 18.73 18.63
CA SER A 176 23.96 19.42 17.48
C SER A 176 24.90 20.54 17.93
N ARG A 177 26.06 20.61 17.29
CA ARG A 177 27.17 21.52 17.64
C ARG A 177 27.43 22.57 16.56
N GLY A 178 26.73 22.52 15.45
CA GLY A 178 26.84 23.50 14.38
C GLY A 178 26.49 24.91 14.85
N PRO A 179 27.08 25.94 14.26
CA PRO A 179 26.93 27.33 14.73
C PRO A 179 25.48 27.81 14.70
N PHE A 180 24.74 27.44 13.66
CA PHE A 180 23.34 27.83 13.52
C PHE A 180 22.44 27.09 14.54
N TYR A 181 22.68 25.80 14.76
CA TYR A 181 21.91 25.05 15.74
C TYR A 181 22.20 25.49 17.17
N LYS A 182 23.43 25.87 17.49
CA LYS A 182 23.80 26.53 18.77
C LYS A 182 23.03 27.82 18.93
N PHE A 183 22.97 28.65 17.88
CA PHE A 183 22.18 29.90 17.92
C PHE A 183 20.72 29.62 18.23
N LEU A 184 20.11 28.55 17.66
CA LEU A 184 18.72 28.18 17.90
C LEU A 184 18.47 27.66 19.33
N THR A 185 19.44 26.98 19.93
CA THR A 185 19.27 26.29 21.23
C THR A 185 19.85 27.09 22.40
N GLU A 186 20.78 28.00 22.16
CA GLU A 186 21.41 28.85 23.18
C GLU A 186 20.71 30.22 23.28
N GLY A 187 20.50 30.68 24.51
CA GLY A 187 19.89 31.97 24.80
C GLY A 187 18.36 31.98 24.66
N SER A 188 17.78 33.12 24.87
CA SER A 188 16.33 33.30 24.87
C SER A 188 15.90 34.41 23.92
N LEU A 189 14.65 34.35 23.44
CA LEU A 189 14.01 35.50 22.78
C LEU A 189 13.75 36.59 23.82
N GLN A 190 14.37 37.76 23.64
CA GLN A 190 14.03 38.94 24.44
C GLN A 190 12.63 39.40 24.04
N ASN A 191 11.70 39.33 24.96
CA ASN A 191 10.36 39.82 24.75
C ASN A 191 10.34 41.33 25.04
N THR A 192 10.07 42.15 24.06
CA THR A 192 9.96 43.62 24.17
C THR A 192 8.72 44.10 24.88
N THR A 193 7.79 43.20 25.25
CA THR A 193 6.56 43.51 25.99
C THR A 193 6.44 42.70 27.26
N GLY A 194 6.78 43.28 28.36
CA GLY A 194 6.53 42.98 29.77
C GLY A 194 6.16 41.54 30.20
N SER A 195 6.91 41.00 31.13
CA SER A 195 6.60 40.00 32.16
C SER A 195 6.45 38.51 31.76
N LYS A 196 6.88 38.03 30.62
CA LYS A 196 7.20 36.59 30.46
C LYS A 196 8.65 36.42 30.07
N ALA A 197 9.45 36.18 31.09
CA ALA A 197 10.88 35.91 30.97
C ALA A 197 11.16 34.80 29.93
N ASN A 198 12.17 35.06 29.11
CA ASN A 198 12.99 34.08 28.40
C ASN A 198 12.25 32.89 27.76
N ARG A 199 11.61 33.08 26.61
CA ARG A 199 11.18 31.96 25.80
C ARG A 199 12.38 31.36 25.07
N MET A 200 12.53 30.05 25.12
CA MET A 200 13.46 29.32 24.27
C MET A 200 13.11 29.59 22.79
N LYS A 201 14.14 29.68 21.93
CA LYS A 201 13.92 29.85 20.48
C LYS A 201 13.30 28.59 19.85
N LEU A 202 13.68 27.40 20.36
CA LEU A 202 13.08 26.11 20.03
C LEU A 202 12.49 25.50 21.29
N ALA A 203 11.27 25.00 21.21
CA ALA A 203 10.65 24.20 22.28
C ALA A 203 10.28 22.80 21.74
N SER A 204 10.72 21.77 22.47
CA SER A 204 10.36 20.39 22.20
C SER A 204 9.36 19.91 23.27
N THR A 205 8.20 19.43 22.84
CA THR A 205 7.16 18.84 23.67
C THR A 205 6.94 17.37 23.28
N LYS A 206 6.12 16.65 24.03
CA LYS A 206 5.73 15.28 23.66
C LYS A 206 4.99 15.23 22.30
N LYS A 207 4.30 16.29 21.92
CA LYS A 207 3.47 16.33 20.71
C LYS A 207 4.15 16.92 19.49
N GLY A 208 5.26 17.65 19.66
CA GLY A 208 5.88 18.32 18.53
C GLY A 208 7.03 19.25 18.92
N ILE A 209 7.50 20.01 17.96
CA ILE A 209 8.59 20.99 18.10
C ILE A 209 8.11 22.31 17.51
N GLU A 210 8.32 23.40 18.24
CA GLU A 210 7.95 24.75 17.84
C GLU A 210 9.20 25.64 17.74
N ASN A 211 9.36 26.30 16.60
CA ASN A 211 10.38 27.32 16.40
C ASN A 211 9.75 28.70 16.54
N PHE A 212 10.03 29.37 17.64
CA PHE A 212 9.45 30.68 17.95
C PHE A 212 10.05 31.85 17.15
N LEU A 213 11.21 31.64 16.49
CA LEU A 213 11.79 32.67 15.62
C LEU A 213 10.98 32.84 14.32
N THR A 214 10.56 31.72 13.74
CA THR A 214 9.79 31.69 12.49
C THR A 214 8.29 31.52 12.73
N GLY A 215 7.88 31.20 13.95
CA GLY A 215 6.51 30.80 14.28
C GLY A 215 6.12 29.43 13.74
N SER A 216 7.10 28.61 13.36
CA SER A 216 6.88 27.32 12.72
C SER A 216 6.59 26.21 13.73
N LEU A 217 5.73 25.30 13.36
CA LEU A 217 5.31 24.16 14.18
C LEU A 217 5.46 22.85 13.41
N LEU A 218 6.11 21.88 14.03
CA LEU A 218 6.12 20.47 13.61
C LEU A 218 5.43 19.63 14.66
N GLU A 219 4.38 18.90 14.29
CA GLU A 219 3.61 18.07 15.22
C GLU A 219 3.40 16.65 14.71
N ILE A 220 3.12 15.73 15.64
CA ILE A 220 2.74 14.34 15.33
C ILE A 220 1.23 14.24 15.28
N ARG A 221 0.69 13.64 14.24
CA ARG A 221 -0.74 13.36 14.05
C ARG A 221 -1.00 11.88 13.79
N PRO A 222 -2.10 11.32 14.30
CA PRO A 222 -2.52 9.97 13.92
C PRO A 222 -2.84 9.90 12.42
N MET A 223 -2.51 8.77 11.78
CA MET A 223 -2.79 8.52 10.37
C MET A 223 -4.26 8.15 10.16
N ARG A 224 -5.12 9.17 10.23
CA ARG A 224 -6.58 9.06 10.05
C ARG A 224 -7.09 10.29 9.33
N ILE A 225 -8.01 10.11 8.37
CA ILE A 225 -8.55 11.21 7.55
C ILE A 225 -9.16 12.32 8.43
N ASP A 226 -9.94 11.97 9.45
CA ASP A 226 -10.59 12.93 10.36
C ASP A 226 -9.59 13.82 11.14
N LYS A 227 -8.32 13.44 11.22
CA LYS A 227 -7.25 14.18 11.90
C LYS A 227 -6.32 14.93 10.95
N LEU A 228 -6.36 14.62 9.66
CA LEU A 228 -5.42 15.11 8.66
C LEU A 228 -6.08 16.03 7.62
N GLN A 229 -7.38 15.84 7.38
CA GLN A 229 -8.13 16.61 6.39
C GLN A 229 -8.24 18.10 6.77
N GLY A 230 -8.06 18.97 5.78
CA GLY A 230 -8.24 20.43 5.92
C GLY A 230 -7.06 21.16 6.55
N LEU A 231 -5.99 20.49 6.95
CA LEU A 231 -4.78 21.11 7.48
C LEU A 231 -4.02 21.84 6.36
N GLN A 232 -3.67 23.11 6.60
CA GLN A 232 -2.83 23.88 5.69
C GLN A 232 -1.36 23.64 6.01
N LEU A 233 -0.79 22.62 5.39
CA LEU A 233 0.54 22.12 5.70
C LEU A 233 1.57 22.59 4.66
N LYS A 234 2.71 23.05 5.14
CA LYS A 234 3.89 23.28 4.30
C LYS A 234 4.64 21.99 4.00
N VAL A 235 4.79 21.13 5.02
CA VAL A 235 5.45 19.82 4.87
C VAL A 235 4.66 18.75 5.63
N ALA A 236 4.45 17.62 4.98
CA ALA A 236 3.89 16.43 5.62
C ALA A 236 4.79 15.23 5.34
N THR A 237 5.25 14.54 6.39
CA THR A 237 5.91 13.24 6.27
C THR A 237 4.91 12.16 6.65
N VAL A 238 4.63 11.26 5.71
CA VAL A 238 3.71 10.13 5.87
C VAL A 238 4.56 8.86 5.90
N ASP A 239 4.84 8.35 7.10
CA ASP A 239 5.70 7.17 7.28
C ASP A 239 4.89 5.89 7.33
N GLU A 240 5.41 4.82 6.72
CA GLU A 240 4.81 3.46 6.62
C GLU A 240 3.36 3.47 6.08
N TRP A 241 3.10 4.29 5.04
CA TRP A 241 1.78 4.42 4.42
C TRP A 241 1.31 3.15 3.66
N LEU A 242 2.21 2.20 3.37
CA LEU A 242 1.88 0.87 2.84
C LEU A 242 1.66 -0.18 3.94
N SER A 243 1.72 0.22 5.20
CA SER A 243 1.46 -0.68 6.32
C SER A 243 -0.01 -1.09 6.37
N GLY A 244 -0.23 -2.33 6.77
CA GLY A 244 -1.46 -3.11 6.61
C GLY A 244 -2.77 -2.60 7.17
N ASP A 245 -2.78 -1.58 7.98
CA ASP A 245 -4.01 -1.13 8.65
C ASP A 245 -4.61 0.13 8.03
N ILE A 246 -4.01 0.66 6.94
CA ILE A 246 -4.46 1.88 6.30
C ILE A 246 -5.50 1.53 5.23
N ARG A 247 -6.76 1.86 5.53
CA ARG A 247 -7.91 1.61 4.64
C ARG A 247 -8.26 2.81 3.76
N GLU A 248 -7.75 4.00 4.09
CA GLU A 248 -8.16 5.28 3.54
C GLU A 248 -7.01 5.94 2.80
N ASP A 249 -7.30 6.74 1.78
CA ASP A 249 -6.30 7.58 1.12
C ASP A 249 -5.96 8.81 1.98
N VAL A 250 -5.06 8.60 2.93
CA VAL A 250 -4.59 9.69 3.82
C VAL A 250 -3.70 10.70 3.09
N ILE A 251 -3.01 10.29 2.02
CA ILE A 251 -2.15 11.18 1.24
C ILE A 251 -2.98 12.18 0.46
N GLY A 252 -4.04 11.72 -0.23
CA GLY A 252 -4.99 12.58 -0.91
C GLY A 252 -5.73 13.53 0.04
N ALA A 253 -6.08 13.08 1.25
CA ALA A 253 -6.70 13.93 2.26
C ALA A 253 -5.77 15.05 2.75
N ILE A 254 -4.48 14.78 2.92
CA ILE A 254 -3.46 15.79 3.25
C ILE A 254 -3.29 16.77 2.08
N GLU A 255 -3.22 16.28 0.85
CA GLU A 255 -3.02 17.11 -0.34
C GLU A 255 -4.14 18.14 -0.53
N GLN A 256 -5.39 17.78 -0.30
CA GLN A 256 -6.53 18.69 -0.38
C GLN A 256 -6.37 19.93 0.52
N GLY A 257 -5.79 19.76 1.72
CA GLY A 257 -5.49 20.87 2.62
C GLY A 257 -4.23 21.62 2.25
N ALA A 258 -3.15 20.89 1.96
CA ALA A 258 -1.82 21.41 1.64
C ALA A 258 -1.82 22.21 0.32
N SER A 259 -2.65 21.87 -0.66
CA SER A 259 -2.74 22.56 -1.95
C SER A 259 -3.06 24.07 -1.85
N LYS A 260 -3.57 24.53 -0.70
CA LYS A 260 -3.81 25.94 -0.39
C LYS A 260 -2.53 26.69 0.02
N VAL A 261 -1.47 25.96 0.34
CA VAL A 261 -0.18 26.50 0.77
C VAL A 261 0.77 26.55 -0.44
N ASN A 262 1.47 27.66 -0.62
CA ASN A 262 2.47 27.74 -1.69
C ASN A 262 3.63 26.81 -1.37
N ASP A 263 4.10 26.08 -2.41
CA ASP A 263 5.24 25.16 -2.33
C ASP A 263 5.14 24.14 -1.19
N TYR A 264 3.94 23.58 -1.01
CA TYR A 264 3.78 22.45 -0.09
C TYR A 264 4.60 21.24 -0.54
N LEU A 265 4.93 20.38 0.40
CA LEU A 265 5.65 19.13 0.16
C LEU A 265 5.04 17.99 0.96
N ILE A 266 4.70 16.91 0.29
CA ILE A 266 4.30 15.65 0.92
C ILE A 266 5.39 14.62 0.62
N VAL A 267 5.97 14.03 1.66
CA VAL A 267 6.98 12.97 1.56
C VAL A 267 6.40 11.69 2.13
N ALA A 268 6.01 10.79 1.24
CA ALA A 268 5.43 9.49 1.58
C ALA A 268 6.53 8.42 1.58
N ILE A 269 6.92 7.95 2.75
CA ILE A 269 8.00 6.98 2.92
C ILE A 269 7.44 5.67 3.45
N SER A 270 7.82 4.53 2.86
CA SER A 270 7.38 3.21 3.33
C SER A 270 8.34 2.11 2.86
N SER A 271 8.33 0.99 3.55
CA SER A 271 8.69 -0.29 2.96
C SER A 271 7.47 -0.91 2.27
N GLU A 272 7.69 -1.92 1.41
CA GLU A 272 6.58 -2.64 0.78
C GLU A 272 5.66 -3.23 1.86
N GLY A 273 4.36 -3.07 1.67
CA GLY A 273 3.35 -3.60 2.57
C GLY A 273 3.05 -5.07 2.29
N THR A 274 2.48 -5.73 3.30
CA THR A 274 2.04 -7.12 3.21
C THR A 274 0.55 -7.26 2.95
N VAL A 275 -0.18 -6.14 2.87
CA VAL A 275 -1.61 -6.11 2.58
C VAL A 275 -1.84 -5.76 1.13
N ARG A 276 -2.78 -6.47 0.50
CA ARG A 276 -3.15 -6.31 -0.90
C ARG A 276 -4.57 -5.80 -1.04
N ASN A 277 -4.83 -5.19 -2.20
CA ASN A 277 -6.14 -4.68 -2.60
C ASN A 277 -6.67 -3.55 -1.68
N GLY A 278 -5.78 -2.80 -1.03
CA GLY A 278 -6.08 -1.64 -0.20
C GLY A 278 -5.78 -0.30 -0.89
N ALA A 279 -5.95 0.81 -0.15
CA ALA A 279 -5.66 2.17 -0.62
C ALA A 279 -4.20 2.32 -1.12
N GLY A 280 -3.25 1.65 -0.48
CA GLY A 280 -1.84 1.65 -0.90
C GLY A 280 -1.62 1.05 -2.28
N ASP A 281 -2.32 -0.01 -2.64
CA ASP A 281 -2.20 -0.60 -3.98
C ASP A 281 -2.82 0.30 -5.05
N THR A 282 -3.92 1.02 -4.75
CA THR A 282 -4.49 2.03 -5.66
C THR A 282 -3.48 3.14 -5.95
N ILE A 283 -2.80 3.66 -4.93
CA ILE A 283 -1.75 4.67 -5.10
C ILE A 283 -0.58 4.09 -5.93
N LYS A 284 -0.14 2.86 -5.66
CA LYS A 284 0.92 2.22 -6.45
C LYS A 284 0.56 2.05 -7.93
N MET A 285 -0.71 1.79 -8.25
CA MET A 285 -1.17 1.75 -9.65
C MET A 285 -1.03 3.13 -10.31
N GLU A 286 -1.47 4.21 -9.64
CA GLU A 286 -1.28 5.58 -10.15
C GLU A 286 0.21 5.90 -10.34
N LEU A 287 1.08 5.54 -9.38
CA LEU A 287 2.52 5.74 -9.50
C LEU A 287 3.11 4.97 -10.69
N MET A 288 2.62 3.75 -10.95
CA MET A 288 3.05 2.96 -12.10
C MET A 288 2.61 3.58 -13.43
N ASP A 289 1.39 4.12 -13.50
CA ASP A 289 0.90 4.85 -14.69
C ASP A 289 1.76 6.10 -14.96
N ILE A 290 2.17 6.80 -13.89
CA ILE A 290 3.10 7.94 -14.01
C ILE A 290 4.48 7.46 -14.51
N LEU A 291 5.03 6.38 -13.96
CA LEU A 291 6.33 5.83 -14.36
C LEU A 291 6.35 5.36 -15.80
N LYS A 292 5.26 4.78 -16.29
CA LYS A 292 5.11 4.33 -17.68
C LYS A 292 4.87 5.49 -18.68
N GLY A 293 4.51 6.68 -18.18
CA GLY A 293 4.12 7.82 -19.02
C GLY A 293 2.66 7.78 -19.48
N ASP A 294 1.84 6.85 -18.99
CA ASP A 294 0.40 6.78 -19.25
C ASP A 294 -0.34 7.96 -18.60
N TYR A 295 0.21 8.47 -17.49
CA TYR A 295 -0.23 9.70 -16.83
C TYR A 295 0.96 10.63 -16.59
N ILE A 296 0.97 11.79 -17.26
CA ILE A 296 2.06 12.77 -17.14
C ILE A 296 1.85 13.65 -15.91
N ASN A 297 2.70 13.51 -14.91
CA ASN A 297 2.68 14.34 -13.71
C ASN A 297 4.12 14.71 -13.27
N PRO A 298 4.64 15.90 -13.65
CA PRO A 298 6.01 16.31 -13.28
C PRO A 298 6.15 16.73 -11.82
N HIS A 299 5.03 16.86 -11.08
CA HIS A 299 5.03 17.29 -9.69
C HIS A 299 5.26 16.15 -8.69
N VAL A 300 5.42 14.93 -9.19
CA VAL A 300 5.65 13.73 -8.38
C VAL A 300 7.04 13.16 -8.66
N SER A 301 7.82 12.90 -7.60
CA SER A 301 9.09 12.16 -7.65
C SER A 301 8.88 10.78 -7.06
N ILE A 302 9.33 9.72 -7.77
CA ILE A 302 9.01 8.32 -7.42
C ILE A 302 10.30 7.51 -7.31
N TRP A 303 10.67 7.11 -6.10
CA TRP A 303 11.81 6.26 -5.83
C TRP A 303 11.33 4.92 -5.28
N TRP A 304 11.06 3.99 -6.20
CA TRP A 304 10.50 2.68 -5.87
C TRP A 304 11.52 1.57 -6.06
N TYR A 305 12.19 1.21 -4.96
CA TYR A 305 13.25 0.20 -4.91
C TYR A 305 12.69 -1.16 -4.55
N LYS A 306 13.00 -2.17 -5.36
CA LYS A 306 12.60 -3.56 -5.14
C LYS A 306 13.46 -4.51 -5.97
N LEU A 307 13.37 -5.80 -5.74
CA LEU A 307 13.84 -6.80 -6.70
C LEU A 307 12.84 -6.93 -7.86
N ASP A 308 13.32 -7.25 -9.05
CA ASP A 308 12.47 -7.46 -10.22
C ASP A 308 11.77 -8.82 -10.19
N SER A 309 12.40 -9.83 -9.57
CA SER A 309 11.82 -11.16 -9.40
C SER A 309 12.23 -11.80 -8.06
N ILE A 310 11.49 -12.84 -7.66
CA ILE A 310 11.79 -13.59 -6.45
C ILE A 310 13.13 -14.37 -6.57
N ASP A 311 13.54 -14.74 -7.77
CA ASP A 311 14.78 -15.47 -8.01
C ASP A 311 16.01 -14.64 -7.65
N GLU A 312 15.90 -13.30 -7.72
CA GLU A 312 16.99 -12.38 -7.33
C GLU A 312 17.26 -12.37 -5.81
N VAL A 313 16.40 -12.95 -4.98
CA VAL A 313 16.62 -13.06 -3.53
C VAL A 313 17.85 -13.91 -3.20
N ALA A 314 18.15 -14.90 -4.03
CA ALA A 314 19.32 -15.76 -3.87
C ALA A 314 20.64 -15.10 -4.33
N ASP A 315 20.58 -13.93 -4.96
CA ASP A 315 21.74 -13.22 -5.52
C ASP A 315 22.06 -11.94 -4.72
N PRO A 316 23.06 -11.95 -3.83
CA PRO A 316 23.45 -10.79 -3.03
C PRO A 316 23.81 -9.55 -3.85
N ASP A 317 24.31 -9.70 -5.07
CA ASP A 317 24.68 -8.58 -5.94
C ASP A 317 23.45 -7.79 -6.43
N LYS A 318 22.27 -8.40 -6.38
CA LYS A 318 20.98 -7.75 -6.73
C LYS A 318 20.31 -7.02 -5.58
N TRP A 319 20.69 -7.29 -4.33
CA TRP A 319 20.00 -6.73 -3.16
C TRP A 319 20.02 -5.19 -3.10
N LEU A 320 21.01 -4.56 -3.72
CA LEU A 320 21.06 -3.10 -3.86
C LEU A 320 19.87 -2.53 -4.65
N LYS A 321 19.21 -3.31 -5.52
CA LYS A 321 17.97 -2.90 -6.19
C LYS A 321 16.85 -2.58 -5.20
N ALA A 322 16.77 -3.33 -4.09
CA ALA A 322 15.76 -3.14 -3.05
C ALA A 322 16.22 -2.19 -1.94
N ASN A 323 17.51 -2.23 -1.59
CA ASN A 323 18.09 -1.34 -0.58
C ASN A 323 19.38 -0.68 -1.09
N PRO A 324 19.29 0.53 -1.66
CA PRO A 324 20.46 1.23 -2.21
C PRO A 324 21.48 1.65 -1.13
N ASN A 325 21.13 1.53 0.15
CA ASN A 325 21.98 1.83 1.30
C ASN A 325 22.50 0.58 2.02
N LEU A 326 22.34 -0.60 1.42
CA LEU A 326 22.88 -1.85 1.94
C LEU A 326 24.42 -1.77 2.05
N GLY A 327 24.97 -2.27 3.15
CA GLY A 327 26.38 -2.11 3.49
C GLY A 327 26.73 -0.77 4.18
N LYS A 328 25.85 0.24 4.11
CA LYS A 328 26.02 1.54 4.78
C LYS A 328 25.14 1.68 6.03
N THR A 329 23.88 1.25 5.95
CA THR A 329 22.88 1.39 7.04
C THR A 329 22.51 0.04 7.67
N VAL A 330 22.65 -1.04 6.94
CA VAL A 330 22.45 -2.42 7.40
C VAL A 330 23.46 -3.32 6.68
N SER A 331 23.99 -4.33 7.36
CA SER A 331 25.02 -5.20 6.80
C SER A 331 24.44 -6.24 5.84
N TYR A 332 25.25 -6.72 4.90
CA TYR A 332 24.95 -7.87 4.04
C TYR A 332 24.70 -9.15 4.86
N GLU A 333 25.42 -9.32 5.96
CA GLU A 333 25.22 -10.45 6.87
C GLU A 333 23.80 -10.48 7.44
N THR A 334 23.25 -9.31 7.84
CA THR A 334 21.86 -9.23 8.31
C THR A 334 20.88 -9.67 7.23
N TYR A 335 21.09 -9.28 5.97
CA TYR A 335 20.25 -9.70 4.86
C TYR A 335 20.36 -11.19 4.60
N GLN A 336 21.57 -11.75 4.66
CA GLN A 336 21.81 -13.20 4.51
C GLN A 336 21.05 -14.00 5.58
N LEU A 337 21.12 -13.57 6.84
CA LEU A 337 20.37 -14.19 7.94
C LEU A 337 18.84 -14.11 7.74
N ASP A 338 18.36 -12.98 7.22
CA ASP A 338 16.93 -12.81 6.88
C ASP A 338 16.51 -13.76 5.75
N VAL A 339 17.33 -13.95 4.70
CA VAL A 339 17.09 -14.94 3.62
C VAL A 339 17.02 -16.35 4.19
N GLU A 340 18.00 -16.77 4.98
CA GLU A 340 18.01 -18.09 5.62
C GLU A 340 16.77 -18.31 6.52
N ARG A 341 16.35 -17.25 7.22
CA ARG A 341 15.13 -17.29 8.03
C ARG A 341 13.88 -17.42 7.17
N ALA A 342 13.82 -16.74 6.02
CA ALA A 342 12.70 -16.82 5.09
C ALA A 342 12.56 -18.23 4.49
N GLU A 343 13.68 -18.94 4.27
CA GLU A 343 13.69 -20.32 3.81
C GLU A 343 13.22 -21.31 4.88
N LYS A 344 13.66 -21.11 6.13
CA LYS A 344 13.39 -22.04 7.24
C LYS A 344 12.07 -21.80 7.97
N ALA A 345 11.51 -20.58 7.89
CA ALA A 345 10.33 -20.18 8.64
C ALA A 345 9.26 -19.57 7.72
N PRO A 346 8.34 -20.38 7.16
CA PRO A 346 7.30 -19.91 6.23
C PRO A 346 6.49 -18.73 6.76
N ALA A 347 6.20 -18.69 8.05
CA ALA A 347 5.47 -17.59 8.69
C ALA A 347 6.20 -16.24 8.62
N ALA A 348 7.53 -16.22 8.55
CA ALA A 348 8.33 -15.00 8.43
C ALA A 348 8.65 -14.60 6.99
N ARG A 349 8.53 -15.56 6.05
CA ARG A 349 8.96 -15.41 4.66
C ARG A 349 8.33 -14.20 3.97
N ASN A 350 7.02 -14.10 4.00
CA ASN A 350 6.30 -13.04 3.30
C ASN A 350 6.64 -11.64 3.83
N ASP A 351 6.77 -11.50 5.16
CA ASP A 351 7.17 -10.23 5.78
C ASP A 351 8.60 -9.82 5.38
N ILE A 352 9.54 -10.78 5.37
CA ILE A 352 10.92 -10.54 4.96
C ILE A 352 10.99 -10.16 3.48
N LEU A 353 10.33 -10.93 2.59
CA LEU A 353 10.34 -10.68 1.15
C LEU A 353 9.73 -9.32 0.81
N ALA A 354 8.64 -8.94 1.46
CA ALA A 354 8.04 -7.63 1.28
C ALA A 354 8.94 -6.52 1.82
N LYS A 355 9.37 -6.60 3.08
CA LYS A 355 10.02 -5.49 3.77
C LYS A 355 11.51 -5.33 3.47
N ARG A 356 12.22 -6.41 3.10
CA ARG A 356 13.64 -6.37 2.74
C ARG A 356 13.88 -6.25 1.25
N PHE A 357 13.01 -6.86 0.45
CA PHE A 357 13.25 -7.00 -0.99
C PHE A 357 12.21 -6.26 -1.85
N GLY A 358 11.22 -5.61 -1.22
CA GLY A 358 10.19 -4.86 -1.94
C GLY A 358 9.27 -5.74 -2.81
N LEU A 359 9.29 -7.06 -2.60
CA LEU A 359 8.46 -7.98 -3.34
C LEU A 359 7.03 -7.95 -2.76
N PRO A 360 6.01 -7.75 -3.57
CA PRO A 360 4.62 -7.63 -3.12
C PRO A 360 4.09 -9.01 -2.68
N MET A 361 4.42 -9.40 -1.44
CA MET A 361 3.99 -10.65 -0.83
C MET A 361 2.83 -10.39 0.13
N GLU A 362 1.98 -11.39 0.30
CA GLU A 362 0.92 -11.33 1.31
C GLU A 362 1.49 -11.67 2.70
N GLY A 363 1.21 -10.83 3.70
CA GLY A 363 1.88 -10.86 5.03
C GLY A 363 1.28 -11.81 6.06
N TYR A 364 0.37 -12.72 5.65
CA TYR A 364 -0.27 -13.67 6.56
C TYR A 364 0.12 -15.10 6.21
N THR A 365 0.14 -15.95 7.20
CA THR A 365 0.16 -17.40 6.98
C THR A 365 -1.21 -17.76 6.41
N TYR A 366 -1.32 -17.69 5.10
CA TYR A 366 -2.53 -18.14 4.43
C TYR A 366 -2.65 -19.65 4.58
N TYR A 367 -3.86 -20.12 4.60
CA TYR A 367 -4.13 -21.53 4.72
C TYR A 367 -3.64 -22.31 3.49
N PHE A 368 -3.83 -21.72 2.31
CA PHE A 368 -3.31 -22.25 1.05
C PHE A 368 -2.05 -21.49 0.63
N THR A 369 -1.04 -22.20 0.15
CA THR A 369 0.19 -21.59 -0.41
C THR A 369 -0.11 -20.99 -1.79
N TYR A 370 0.78 -20.13 -2.28
CA TYR A 370 0.64 -19.56 -3.62
C TYR A 370 0.54 -20.65 -4.70
N GLU A 371 1.37 -21.68 -4.61
CA GLU A 371 1.39 -22.81 -5.55
C GLU A 371 0.05 -23.57 -5.57
N GLU A 372 -0.61 -23.69 -4.43
CA GLU A 372 -1.91 -24.34 -4.30
C GLU A 372 -3.05 -23.52 -4.89
N THR A 373 -2.88 -22.20 -4.99
CA THR A 373 -3.90 -21.29 -5.56
C THR A 373 -3.77 -21.08 -7.06
N LEU A 374 -2.78 -21.70 -7.72
CA LEU A 374 -2.59 -21.56 -9.16
C LEU A 374 -3.69 -22.29 -9.94
N PRO A 375 -4.32 -21.64 -10.94
CA PRO A 375 -5.37 -22.24 -11.72
C PRO A 375 -4.85 -23.38 -12.61
N HIS A 376 -5.76 -24.29 -12.96
CA HIS A 376 -5.53 -25.40 -13.87
C HIS A 376 -6.05 -25.08 -15.27
N ARG A 377 -5.92 -26.01 -16.19
CA ARG A 377 -6.52 -25.88 -17.53
C ARG A 377 -8.04 -26.03 -17.44
N HIS A 378 -8.76 -25.26 -18.25
CA HIS A 378 -10.19 -25.38 -18.40
C HIS A 378 -10.62 -26.80 -18.73
N ARG A 379 -11.73 -27.24 -18.08
CA ARG A 379 -12.40 -28.52 -18.32
C ARG A 379 -13.88 -28.28 -18.50
N ASP A 380 -14.48 -29.07 -19.35
CA ASP A 380 -15.95 -29.14 -19.50
C ASP A 380 -16.51 -30.19 -18.55
N TYR A 381 -17.58 -29.84 -17.87
CA TYR A 381 -18.27 -30.70 -16.90
C TYR A 381 -19.71 -31.03 -17.32
N TRP A 382 -20.00 -30.92 -18.62
CA TRP A 382 -21.32 -31.23 -19.17
C TRP A 382 -21.78 -32.63 -18.77
N GLN A 383 -23.01 -32.74 -18.21
CA GLN A 383 -23.64 -33.98 -17.72
C GLN A 383 -22.81 -34.74 -16.66
N MET A 384 -21.92 -34.08 -15.97
CA MET A 384 -21.19 -34.71 -14.87
C MET A 384 -21.93 -34.53 -13.54
N PRO A 385 -21.95 -35.60 -12.70
CA PRO A 385 -22.50 -35.49 -11.36
C PRO A 385 -21.66 -34.58 -10.48
N CYS A 386 -22.30 -33.71 -9.72
CA CYS A 386 -21.63 -32.80 -8.81
C CYS A 386 -22.36 -32.62 -7.49
N SER A 387 -21.60 -32.20 -6.48
CA SER A 387 -22.12 -31.66 -5.23
C SER A 387 -22.12 -30.13 -5.33
N LEU A 388 -23.21 -29.50 -4.92
CA LEU A 388 -23.31 -28.04 -4.79
C LEU A 388 -23.14 -27.64 -3.33
N GLY A 389 -22.41 -26.56 -3.10
CA GLY A 389 -22.31 -25.91 -1.79
C GLY A 389 -22.67 -24.44 -1.87
N ALA A 390 -23.24 -23.89 -0.81
CA ALA A 390 -23.66 -22.49 -0.76
C ALA A 390 -23.31 -21.80 0.55
N ASP A 391 -22.67 -20.65 0.44
CA ASP A 391 -22.50 -19.66 1.50
C ASP A 391 -23.36 -18.44 1.16
N LEU A 392 -24.53 -18.32 1.81
CA LEU A 392 -25.59 -17.40 1.43
C LEU A 392 -25.48 -16.08 2.19
N SER A 393 -25.10 -15.02 1.52
CA SER A 393 -25.08 -13.65 2.03
C SER A 393 -26.02 -12.75 1.24
N GLN A 394 -26.82 -11.92 1.95
CA GLN A 394 -27.66 -10.89 1.32
C GLN A 394 -27.05 -9.50 1.36
N GLY A 395 -25.95 -9.33 2.08
CA GLY A 395 -25.33 -8.04 2.36
C GLY A 395 -24.12 -7.73 1.51
N ASP A 396 -23.07 -7.33 2.19
CA ASP A 396 -21.84 -6.86 1.54
C ASP A 396 -20.84 -8.00 1.18
N ASP A 397 -21.11 -9.25 1.57
CA ASP A 397 -20.34 -10.44 1.17
C ASP A 397 -20.89 -11.07 -0.12
N PHE A 398 -20.14 -11.98 -0.73
CA PHE A 398 -20.66 -12.74 -1.85
C PHE A 398 -21.76 -13.71 -1.38
N CYS A 399 -22.80 -13.82 -2.16
CA CYS A 399 -23.63 -15.01 -2.14
C CYS A 399 -22.95 -16.03 -3.06
N ALA A 400 -22.27 -17.02 -2.48
CA ALA A 400 -21.35 -17.89 -3.18
C ALA A 400 -21.90 -19.31 -3.35
N PHE A 401 -21.75 -19.86 -4.56
CA PHE A 401 -22.04 -21.24 -4.87
C PHE A 401 -20.80 -21.89 -5.48
N THR A 402 -20.50 -23.13 -5.04
CA THR A 402 -19.40 -23.92 -5.58
C THR A 402 -19.86 -25.33 -5.94
N PHE A 403 -19.57 -25.74 -7.17
CA PHE A 403 -19.80 -27.06 -7.69
C PHE A 403 -18.54 -27.90 -7.59
N LEU A 404 -18.63 -29.09 -6.99
CA LEU A 404 -17.56 -30.08 -6.91
C LEU A 404 -17.91 -31.31 -7.75
N PHE A 405 -17.07 -31.60 -8.73
CA PHE A 405 -17.20 -32.73 -9.66
C PHE A 405 -16.18 -33.80 -9.27
N PRO A 406 -16.60 -34.90 -8.60
CA PRO A 406 -15.70 -35.97 -8.21
C PRO A 406 -15.23 -36.79 -9.42
N PHE A 407 -13.94 -37.17 -9.43
CA PHE A 407 -13.36 -38.07 -10.42
C PHE A 407 -12.88 -39.38 -9.78
N ASP A 408 -12.80 -40.44 -10.57
CA ASP A 408 -12.40 -41.80 -10.12
C ASP A 408 -11.02 -41.84 -9.45
N ASN A 409 -10.13 -40.93 -9.81
CA ASN A 409 -8.80 -40.82 -9.21
C ASN A 409 -8.77 -40.06 -7.88
N GLY A 410 -9.94 -39.68 -7.34
CA GLY A 410 -10.08 -38.94 -6.10
C GLY A 410 -9.83 -37.43 -6.20
N SER A 411 -9.58 -36.88 -7.40
CA SER A 411 -9.52 -35.43 -7.61
C SER A 411 -10.95 -34.86 -7.80
N PHE A 412 -11.06 -33.54 -7.66
CA PHE A 412 -12.31 -32.80 -7.83
C PHE A 412 -12.13 -31.68 -8.85
N GLY A 413 -13.04 -31.59 -9.80
CA GLY A 413 -13.27 -30.40 -10.57
C GLY A 413 -14.00 -29.36 -9.72
N VAL A 414 -13.66 -28.09 -9.86
CA VAL A 414 -14.27 -26.99 -9.08
C VAL A 414 -14.73 -25.90 -10.02
N LYS A 415 -16.00 -25.49 -9.91
CA LYS A 415 -16.58 -24.33 -10.58
C LYS A 415 -17.36 -23.49 -9.59
N THR A 416 -17.38 -22.17 -9.82
CA THR A 416 -18.07 -21.26 -8.91
C THR A 416 -19.06 -20.35 -9.63
N ARG A 417 -20.11 -19.96 -8.91
CA ARG A 417 -21.01 -18.89 -9.31
C ARG A 417 -21.30 -18.01 -8.11
N ASN A 418 -20.93 -16.75 -8.19
CA ASN A 418 -21.01 -15.85 -7.05
C ASN A 418 -21.82 -14.62 -7.43
N TYR A 419 -22.52 -14.04 -6.46
CA TYR A 419 -23.37 -12.87 -6.66
C TYR A 419 -22.99 -11.74 -5.71
N ILE A 420 -23.08 -10.51 -6.21
CA ILE A 420 -22.87 -9.28 -5.43
C ILE A 420 -23.85 -8.21 -5.91
N SER A 421 -24.29 -7.33 -4.99
CA SER A 421 -25.13 -6.20 -5.38
C SER A 421 -24.34 -5.09 -6.06
N SER A 422 -24.96 -4.40 -7.02
CA SER A 422 -24.34 -3.25 -7.71
C SER A 422 -23.93 -2.14 -6.73
N SER A 423 -24.70 -1.94 -5.66
CA SER A 423 -24.37 -0.98 -4.59
C SER A 423 -23.09 -1.35 -3.84
N THR A 424 -22.87 -2.63 -3.55
CA THR A 424 -21.66 -3.11 -2.87
C THR A 424 -20.44 -2.98 -3.79
N LEU A 425 -20.59 -3.33 -5.07
CA LEU A 425 -19.52 -3.18 -6.07
C LEU A 425 -19.04 -1.73 -6.17
N MET A 426 -19.97 -0.75 -6.15
CA MET A 426 -19.63 0.67 -6.25
C MET A 426 -18.86 1.20 -5.05
N LYS A 427 -19.00 0.60 -3.88
CA LYS A 427 -18.28 1.00 -2.64
C LYS A 427 -16.83 0.52 -2.61
N LEU A 428 -16.44 -0.40 -3.49
CA LEU A 428 -15.11 -0.98 -3.48
C LEU A 428 -14.03 0.00 -3.99
N PRO A 429 -12.80 -0.10 -3.47
CA PRO A 429 -11.64 0.61 -4.01
C PRO A 429 -11.42 0.29 -5.51
N ALA A 430 -10.86 1.24 -6.27
CA ALA A 430 -10.66 1.08 -7.71
C ALA A 430 -9.88 -0.18 -8.08
N ALA A 431 -8.81 -0.51 -7.34
CA ALA A 431 -8.02 -1.73 -7.56
C ALA A 431 -8.86 -3.03 -7.41
N MET A 432 -9.80 -3.03 -6.46
CA MET A 432 -10.71 -4.17 -6.28
C MET A 432 -11.73 -4.26 -7.41
N ARG A 433 -12.26 -3.13 -7.89
CA ARG A 433 -13.22 -3.12 -9.02
C ARG A 433 -12.62 -3.70 -10.28
N ILE A 434 -11.37 -3.35 -10.61
CA ILE A 434 -10.66 -3.94 -11.77
C ILE A 434 -10.58 -5.47 -11.65
N LYS A 435 -10.30 -5.97 -10.45
CA LYS A 435 -10.24 -7.42 -10.20
C LYS A 435 -11.61 -8.08 -10.33
N TYR A 436 -12.66 -7.43 -9.82
CA TYR A 436 -14.02 -7.94 -9.94
C TYR A 436 -14.55 -7.87 -11.38
N ASP A 437 -14.12 -6.87 -12.17
CA ASP A 437 -14.40 -6.83 -13.62
C ASP A 437 -13.84 -8.06 -14.35
N GLN A 438 -12.70 -8.58 -13.91
CA GLN A 438 -12.13 -9.82 -14.44
C GLN A 438 -13.00 -11.03 -14.07
N PHE A 439 -13.47 -11.14 -12.82
CA PHE A 439 -14.37 -12.20 -12.38
C PHE A 439 -15.72 -12.17 -13.11
N MET A 440 -16.23 -10.98 -13.42
CA MET A 440 -17.44 -10.82 -14.25
C MET A 440 -17.20 -11.28 -15.69
N LYS A 441 -16.06 -10.99 -16.29
CA LYS A 441 -15.69 -11.41 -17.65
C LYS A 441 -15.52 -12.92 -17.77
N GLU A 442 -15.01 -13.58 -16.74
CA GLU A 442 -14.90 -15.05 -16.72
C GLU A 442 -16.22 -15.74 -16.37
N GLY A 443 -17.24 -14.99 -15.91
CA GLY A 443 -18.57 -15.53 -15.56
C GLY A 443 -18.69 -16.14 -14.17
N SER A 444 -17.64 -16.02 -13.33
CA SER A 444 -17.65 -16.53 -11.95
C SER A 444 -18.31 -15.55 -10.96
N LEU A 445 -18.49 -14.27 -11.34
CA LEU A 445 -19.16 -13.23 -10.55
C LEU A 445 -20.29 -12.58 -11.35
N ILE A 446 -21.49 -12.57 -10.77
CA ILE A 446 -22.69 -11.92 -11.30
C ILE A 446 -23.03 -10.71 -10.43
N VAL A 447 -23.31 -9.58 -11.06
CA VAL A 447 -23.75 -8.37 -10.38
C VAL A 447 -25.25 -8.21 -10.58
N LEU A 448 -26.01 -8.23 -9.49
CA LEU A 448 -27.45 -7.97 -9.50
C LEU A 448 -27.72 -6.53 -9.08
N GLU A 449 -28.75 -5.93 -9.69
CA GLU A 449 -29.12 -4.56 -9.38
C GLU A 449 -29.75 -4.43 -7.99
N GLY A 450 -29.34 -3.40 -7.24
CA GLY A 450 -29.92 -3.11 -5.93
C GLY A 450 -28.90 -2.88 -4.82
N THR A 451 -29.43 -2.74 -3.60
CA THR A 451 -28.63 -2.54 -2.37
C THR A 451 -28.44 -3.84 -1.59
N VAL A 452 -29.33 -4.79 -1.78
CA VAL A 452 -29.37 -6.12 -1.15
C VAL A 452 -29.71 -7.13 -2.23
N LEU A 453 -29.15 -8.34 -2.14
CA LEU A 453 -29.43 -9.42 -3.08
C LEU A 453 -30.85 -9.99 -2.84
N ASP A 454 -31.63 -10.11 -3.91
CA ASP A 454 -32.90 -10.86 -3.91
C ASP A 454 -32.58 -12.35 -4.08
N MET A 455 -32.90 -13.15 -3.07
CA MET A 455 -32.61 -14.59 -3.10
C MET A 455 -33.39 -15.35 -4.16
N MET A 456 -34.52 -14.83 -4.63
CA MET A 456 -35.26 -15.46 -5.72
C MET A 456 -34.62 -15.18 -7.07
N GLU A 457 -34.13 -13.97 -7.30
CA GLU A 457 -33.35 -13.62 -8.50
C GLU A 457 -32.04 -14.43 -8.55
N VAL A 458 -31.36 -14.59 -7.41
CA VAL A 458 -30.18 -15.46 -7.28
C VAL A 458 -30.53 -16.91 -7.62
N TYR A 459 -31.67 -17.41 -7.11
CA TYR A 459 -32.12 -18.78 -7.39
C TYR A 459 -32.38 -19.00 -8.87
N GLU A 460 -33.13 -18.11 -9.51
CA GLU A 460 -33.49 -18.20 -10.93
C GLU A 460 -32.26 -18.18 -11.84
N ASP A 461 -31.30 -17.30 -11.57
CA ASP A 461 -30.03 -17.24 -12.33
C ASP A 461 -29.21 -18.52 -12.13
N LEU A 462 -29.08 -19.00 -10.88
CA LEU A 462 -28.33 -20.22 -10.58
C LEU A 462 -28.96 -21.46 -11.24
N ASP A 463 -30.29 -21.61 -11.18
CA ASP A 463 -31.01 -22.71 -11.78
C ASP A 463 -30.85 -22.73 -13.31
N ASN A 464 -31.02 -21.57 -13.94
CA ASN A 464 -30.73 -21.41 -15.38
C ASN A 464 -29.29 -21.79 -15.71
N HIS A 465 -28.32 -21.37 -14.91
CA HIS A 465 -26.91 -21.70 -15.12
C HIS A 465 -26.64 -23.20 -15.01
N ILE A 466 -27.27 -23.89 -14.04
CA ILE A 466 -27.16 -25.34 -13.89
C ILE A 466 -27.73 -26.07 -15.14
N ILE A 467 -28.86 -25.59 -15.64
CA ILE A 467 -29.48 -26.14 -16.85
C ILE A 467 -28.62 -25.89 -18.09
N GLU A 468 -28.14 -24.66 -18.28
CA GLU A 468 -27.29 -24.26 -19.41
C GLU A 468 -25.98 -25.02 -19.45
N CYS A 469 -25.33 -25.21 -18.30
CA CYS A 469 -24.10 -25.97 -18.17
C CYS A 469 -24.31 -27.49 -18.12
N GLY A 470 -25.57 -27.95 -18.01
CA GLY A 470 -25.93 -29.36 -17.94
C GLY A 470 -25.38 -30.09 -16.71
N TYR A 471 -25.25 -29.41 -15.57
CA TYR A 471 -24.69 -30.00 -14.35
C TYR A 471 -25.71 -30.94 -13.70
N ASP A 472 -25.28 -32.14 -13.29
CA ASP A 472 -26.12 -33.13 -12.58
C ASP A 472 -25.88 -33.01 -11.06
N VAL A 473 -26.62 -32.09 -10.40
CA VAL A 473 -26.49 -31.84 -8.98
C VAL A 473 -27.12 -32.96 -8.16
N ARG A 474 -26.29 -33.76 -7.47
CA ARG A 474 -26.71 -34.92 -6.68
C ARG A 474 -26.96 -34.61 -5.21
N CYS A 475 -26.30 -33.62 -4.65
CA CYS A 475 -26.50 -33.17 -3.28
C CYS A 475 -26.18 -31.68 -3.13
N PHE A 476 -26.68 -31.06 -2.05
CA PHE A 476 -26.60 -29.66 -1.78
C PHE A 476 -26.26 -29.39 -0.30
N GLY A 477 -25.07 -28.79 -0.03
CA GLY A 477 -24.63 -28.37 1.30
C GLY A 477 -24.79 -26.86 1.49
N TYR A 478 -25.24 -26.43 2.67
CA TYR A 478 -25.44 -25.00 2.93
C TYR A 478 -25.27 -24.62 4.41
N ASP A 479 -24.79 -23.39 4.66
CA ASP A 479 -24.90 -22.77 5.99
C ASP A 479 -26.33 -22.28 6.22
N PRO A 480 -26.98 -22.65 7.36
CA PRO A 480 -28.34 -22.26 7.66
C PRO A 480 -28.61 -20.76 7.85
N TYR A 481 -27.55 -19.94 7.98
CA TYR A 481 -27.71 -18.51 8.15
C TYR A 481 -28.25 -17.87 6.86
N ASN A 482 -29.38 -17.16 6.97
CA ASN A 482 -30.10 -16.53 5.85
C ASN A 482 -30.55 -17.47 4.72
N ALA A 483 -30.50 -18.81 4.88
CA ALA A 483 -30.69 -19.76 3.82
C ALA A 483 -32.15 -20.19 3.61
N LYS A 484 -33.08 -19.86 4.53
CA LYS A 484 -34.42 -20.46 4.59
C LYS A 484 -35.20 -20.36 3.28
N GLU A 485 -35.32 -19.18 2.73
CA GLU A 485 -36.10 -18.89 1.52
C GLU A 485 -35.53 -19.62 0.30
N PHE A 486 -34.23 -19.55 0.10
CA PHE A 486 -33.53 -20.23 -0.98
C PHE A 486 -33.66 -21.75 -0.89
N VAL A 487 -33.46 -22.34 0.30
CA VAL A 487 -33.49 -23.78 0.51
C VAL A 487 -34.92 -24.35 0.39
N GLU A 488 -35.94 -23.61 0.85
CA GLU A 488 -37.33 -23.99 0.64
C GLU A 488 -37.69 -24.03 -0.86
N ARG A 489 -37.20 -23.05 -1.63
CA ARG A 489 -37.40 -23.03 -3.09
C ARG A 489 -36.63 -24.17 -3.75
N TRP A 490 -35.37 -24.38 -3.40
CA TRP A 490 -34.57 -25.50 -3.91
C TRP A 490 -35.25 -26.85 -3.67
N ALA A 491 -35.69 -27.11 -2.43
CA ALA A 491 -36.35 -28.36 -2.07
C ALA A 491 -37.69 -28.58 -2.80
N SER A 492 -38.42 -27.50 -3.12
CA SER A 492 -39.67 -27.55 -3.88
C SER A 492 -39.44 -27.94 -5.34
N GLU A 493 -38.39 -27.47 -5.97
CA GLU A 493 -38.09 -27.69 -7.40
C GLU A 493 -37.27 -28.99 -7.63
N ASN A 494 -36.27 -29.23 -6.77
CA ASN A 494 -35.29 -30.31 -6.94
C ASN A 494 -35.54 -31.51 -6.00
N GLY A 495 -36.52 -31.41 -5.11
CA GLY A 495 -36.80 -32.40 -4.08
C GLY A 495 -35.96 -32.23 -2.81
N PRO A 496 -36.38 -32.88 -1.71
CA PRO A 496 -35.73 -32.70 -0.39
C PRO A 496 -34.52 -33.62 -0.14
N PHE A 497 -34.16 -34.47 -1.09
CA PHE A 497 -33.09 -35.45 -0.90
C PHE A 497 -31.71 -34.81 -1.17
N GLY A 498 -30.68 -35.29 -0.42
CA GLY A 498 -29.32 -34.84 -0.59
C GLY A 498 -29.05 -33.41 -0.08
N ILE A 499 -29.99 -32.79 0.64
CA ILE A 499 -29.83 -31.47 1.24
C ILE A 499 -29.20 -31.61 2.62
N GLU A 500 -27.97 -31.08 2.77
CA GLU A 500 -27.18 -31.17 4.00
C GLU A 500 -26.99 -29.79 4.66
N LYS A 501 -27.42 -29.72 5.91
CA LYS A 501 -27.23 -28.52 6.72
C LYS A 501 -25.84 -28.52 7.36
N VAL A 502 -24.97 -27.57 6.98
CA VAL A 502 -23.65 -27.42 7.52
C VAL A 502 -23.63 -26.28 8.54
N ILE A 503 -23.39 -26.61 9.81
CA ILE A 503 -23.26 -25.59 10.86
C ILE A 503 -21.80 -25.11 10.89
N GLN A 504 -21.58 -23.86 10.52
CA GLN A 504 -20.22 -23.28 10.53
C GLN A 504 -19.63 -23.24 11.94
N GLY A 505 -18.41 -23.72 12.08
CA GLY A 505 -17.67 -23.70 13.34
C GLY A 505 -16.45 -24.61 13.34
N ALA A 506 -15.43 -24.27 14.14
CA ALA A 506 -14.16 -25.00 14.17
C ALA A 506 -14.32 -26.53 14.35
N LYS A 507 -15.32 -26.96 15.09
CA LYS A 507 -15.58 -28.39 15.34
C LYS A 507 -16.10 -29.11 14.10
N THR A 508 -16.91 -28.46 13.28
CA THR A 508 -17.53 -29.04 12.07
C THR A 508 -16.58 -28.92 10.87
N GLU A 509 -15.88 -27.80 10.75
CA GLU A 509 -15.04 -27.44 9.59
C GLU A 509 -13.66 -28.09 9.64
N SER A 510 -13.11 -28.38 10.84
CA SER A 510 -11.70 -28.75 11.02
C SER A 510 -11.28 -29.98 10.18
N VAL A 511 -12.08 -31.03 10.14
CA VAL A 511 -11.76 -32.25 9.37
C VAL A 511 -11.90 -32.03 7.87
N PRO A 512 -13.04 -31.52 7.36
CA PRO A 512 -13.19 -31.21 5.92
C PRO A 512 -12.13 -30.23 5.41
N LEU A 513 -11.80 -29.21 6.21
CA LEU A 513 -10.79 -28.22 5.87
C LEU A 513 -9.41 -28.87 5.72
N GLY A 514 -9.03 -29.77 6.64
CA GLY A 514 -7.79 -30.54 6.54
C GLY A 514 -7.71 -31.46 5.33
N GLU A 515 -8.84 -32.08 4.95
CA GLU A 515 -8.92 -32.92 3.77
C GLU A 515 -8.83 -32.09 2.47
N LEU A 516 -9.53 -30.95 2.38
CA LEU A 516 -9.40 -30.00 1.26
C LEU A 516 -7.98 -29.47 1.14
N LYS A 517 -7.32 -29.18 2.27
CA LYS A 517 -5.91 -28.77 2.28
C LYS A 517 -5.02 -29.83 1.66
N LYS A 518 -5.19 -31.10 2.04
CA LYS A 518 -4.42 -32.21 1.47
C LYS A 518 -4.68 -32.34 -0.03
N LEU A 519 -5.93 -32.27 -0.47
CA LEU A 519 -6.27 -32.29 -1.91
C LEU A 519 -5.60 -31.13 -2.66
N SER A 520 -5.53 -29.98 -2.04
CA SER A 520 -4.86 -28.79 -2.61
C SER A 520 -3.35 -28.98 -2.72
N GLU A 521 -2.68 -29.51 -1.68
CA GLU A 521 -1.24 -29.83 -1.68
C GLU A 521 -0.89 -30.87 -2.75
N GLU A 522 -1.75 -31.86 -2.96
CA GLU A 522 -1.61 -32.89 -3.98
C GLU A 522 -2.04 -32.44 -5.39
N ARG A 523 -2.46 -31.17 -5.55
CA ARG A 523 -2.96 -30.59 -6.80
C ARG A 523 -4.17 -31.35 -7.37
N MET A 524 -5.02 -31.83 -6.49
CA MET A 524 -6.23 -32.61 -6.82
C MET A 524 -7.52 -31.78 -6.78
N LEU A 525 -7.47 -30.49 -6.41
CA LEU A 525 -8.55 -29.50 -6.63
C LEU A 525 -8.29 -28.80 -7.95
N LEU A 526 -9.13 -29.04 -8.95
CA LEU A 526 -8.92 -28.63 -10.35
C LEU A 526 -9.87 -27.48 -10.69
N PHE A 527 -9.43 -26.25 -10.55
CA PHE A 527 -10.17 -25.02 -10.89
C PHE A 527 -9.40 -24.22 -11.94
N ASP A 528 -10.10 -23.37 -12.68
CA ASP A 528 -9.54 -22.50 -13.73
C ASP A 528 -9.98 -21.03 -13.59
N GLU A 529 -10.70 -20.71 -12.51
CA GLU A 529 -11.29 -19.39 -12.27
C GLU A 529 -10.39 -18.53 -11.37
N ASP A 530 -10.17 -17.28 -11.78
CA ASP A 530 -9.41 -16.30 -11.03
C ASP A 530 -10.11 -15.93 -9.70
N LEU A 531 -11.45 -16.01 -9.64
CA LEU A 531 -12.18 -15.80 -8.40
C LEU A 531 -11.84 -16.87 -7.36
N MET A 532 -11.76 -18.17 -7.75
CA MET A 532 -11.37 -19.24 -6.82
C MET A 532 -9.91 -19.05 -6.36
N THR A 533 -8.98 -18.70 -7.27
CA THR A 533 -7.61 -18.31 -6.93
C THR A 533 -7.60 -17.20 -5.88
N PHE A 534 -8.40 -16.17 -6.09
CA PHE A 534 -8.52 -15.05 -5.16
C PHE A 534 -9.09 -15.47 -3.80
N ALA A 535 -10.15 -16.26 -3.79
CA ALA A 535 -10.79 -16.71 -2.55
C ALA A 535 -9.86 -17.61 -1.73
N MET A 536 -9.18 -18.58 -2.36
CA MET A 536 -8.18 -19.43 -1.70
C MET A 536 -7.01 -18.60 -1.15
N GLY A 537 -6.52 -17.62 -1.92
CA GLY A 537 -5.45 -16.72 -1.51
C GLY A 537 -5.81 -15.81 -0.32
N ASN A 538 -7.09 -15.66 0.01
CA ASN A 538 -7.55 -14.86 1.15
C ASN A 538 -7.81 -15.69 2.42
N CYS A 539 -7.80 -17.02 2.32
CA CYS A 539 -8.10 -17.90 3.45
C CYS A 539 -7.02 -17.87 4.51
N ILE A 540 -7.38 -17.51 5.73
CA ILE A 540 -6.59 -17.73 6.94
C ILE A 540 -7.34 -18.67 7.86
N THR A 541 -6.64 -19.31 8.80
CA THR A 541 -7.28 -20.19 9.79
C THR A 541 -7.07 -19.68 11.19
N LEU A 542 -8.09 -19.87 12.03
CA LEU A 542 -7.97 -19.78 13.47
C LEU A 542 -8.02 -21.19 14.04
N GLU A 543 -7.08 -21.50 14.94
CA GLU A 543 -7.05 -22.73 15.69
C GLU A 543 -7.57 -22.46 17.10
N ASP A 544 -8.53 -23.27 17.57
CA ASP A 544 -9.03 -23.19 18.93
C ASP A 544 -8.09 -23.91 19.92
N THR A 545 -8.39 -23.83 21.22
CA THR A 545 -7.59 -24.46 22.28
C THR A 545 -7.53 -25.99 22.21
N ASN A 546 -8.37 -26.63 21.39
CA ASN A 546 -8.42 -28.07 21.15
C ASN A 546 -7.76 -28.47 19.82
N GLY A 547 -7.14 -27.52 19.11
CA GLY A 547 -6.52 -27.77 17.82
C GLY A 547 -7.49 -27.82 16.63
N ASN A 548 -8.78 -27.49 16.82
CA ASN A 548 -9.74 -27.43 15.71
C ASN A 548 -9.55 -26.10 14.96
N ARG A 549 -9.68 -26.16 13.65
CA ARG A 549 -9.48 -25.04 12.73
C ARG A 549 -10.79 -24.63 12.06
N LYS A 550 -10.95 -23.33 11.84
CA LYS A 550 -11.98 -22.79 10.98
C LYS A 550 -11.42 -21.73 10.04
N LEU A 551 -12.06 -21.56 8.89
CA LEU A 551 -11.75 -20.50 7.94
C LEU A 551 -12.16 -19.15 8.50
N LEU A 552 -11.30 -18.16 8.25
CA LEU A 552 -11.55 -16.76 8.54
C LEU A 552 -11.09 -15.89 7.39
N LYS A 553 -11.79 -14.78 7.19
CA LYS A 553 -11.31 -13.63 6.43
C LYS A 553 -10.71 -12.63 7.41
N LYS A 554 -9.55 -12.10 7.11
CA LYS A 554 -8.94 -11.09 7.97
C LYS A 554 -9.56 -9.70 7.79
N ARG A 555 -10.04 -9.39 6.59
CA ARG A 555 -10.65 -8.12 6.24
C ARG A 555 -11.94 -8.36 5.51
N TYR A 556 -12.83 -7.39 5.65
CA TYR A 556 -14.12 -7.39 4.99
C TYR A 556 -14.03 -7.51 3.45
N GLU A 557 -13.02 -6.86 2.85
CA GLU A 557 -12.79 -6.88 1.41
C GLU A 557 -12.17 -8.19 0.90
N GLN A 558 -11.61 -9.02 1.79
CA GLN A 558 -10.99 -10.30 1.47
C GLN A 558 -12.07 -11.40 1.48
N LYS A 559 -12.69 -11.61 0.34
CA LYS A 559 -13.76 -12.61 0.18
C LYS A 559 -13.17 -14.02 0.15
N ILE A 560 -13.75 -14.92 0.96
CA ILE A 560 -13.43 -16.34 1.03
C ILE A 560 -14.67 -17.20 0.78
N ASP A 561 -15.78 -16.57 0.47
CA ASP A 561 -17.13 -17.16 0.44
C ASP A 561 -17.20 -18.35 -0.54
N ALA A 562 -16.51 -18.29 -1.69
CA ALA A 562 -16.40 -19.40 -2.63
C ALA A 562 -15.69 -20.64 -2.04
N VAL A 563 -14.71 -20.43 -1.14
CA VAL A 563 -14.03 -21.55 -0.44
C VAL A 563 -14.93 -22.09 0.69
N ALA A 564 -15.69 -21.24 1.38
CA ALA A 564 -16.69 -21.69 2.34
C ALA A 564 -17.76 -22.54 1.66
N ALA A 565 -18.29 -22.08 0.52
CA ALA A 565 -19.22 -22.86 -0.31
C ALA A 565 -18.58 -24.17 -0.82
N MET A 566 -17.29 -24.17 -1.20
CA MET A 566 -16.58 -25.41 -1.58
C MET A 566 -16.52 -26.41 -0.42
N MET A 567 -16.30 -25.93 0.80
CA MET A 567 -16.30 -26.78 1.99
C MET A 567 -17.69 -27.38 2.25
N ASP A 568 -18.75 -26.58 2.10
CA ASP A 568 -20.13 -27.06 2.24
C ASP A 568 -20.49 -28.11 1.18
N ALA A 569 -20.05 -27.91 -0.08
CA ALA A 569 -20.16 -28.90 -1.14
C ALA A 569 -19.43 -30.21 -0.80
N TYR A 570 -18.23 -30.10 -0.24
CA TYR A 570 -17.43 -31.27 0.13
C TYR A 570 -18.05 -32.07 1.27
N ILE A 571 -18.62 -31.38 2.27
CA ILE A 571 -19.35 -32.02 3.37
C ILE A 571 -20.60 -32.76 2.85
N ALA A 572 -21.39 -32.12 1.97
CA ALA A 572 -22.54 -32.73 1.35
C ALA A 572 -22.17 -33.95 0.48
N PHE A 573 -21.09 -33.86 -0.29
CA PHE A 573 -20.54 -34.99 -1.05
C PHE A 573 -20.20 -36.17 -0.13
N LYS A 574 -19.52 -35.94 0.98
CA LYS A 574 -19.16 -37.00 1.93
C LYS A 574 -20.38 -37.67 2.56
N ALA A 575 -21.42 -36.90 2.87
CA ALA A 575 -22.67 -37.40 3.45
C ALA A 575 -23.50 -38.23 2.45
N ASN A 576 -23.38 -37.92 1.14
CA ASN A 576 -24.19 -38.53 0.08
C ASN A 576 -23.34 -39.30 -0.95
N ARG A 577 -22.22 -39.90 -0.53
CA ARG A 577 -21.26 -40.52 -1.44
C ARG A 577 -21.86 -41.59 -2.33
N GLU A 578 -22.84 -42.36 -1.81
CA GLU A 578 -23.56 -43.40 -2.55
C GLU A 578 -24.32 -42.84 -3.79
N ALA A 579 -24.66 -41.56 -3.81
CA ALA A 579 -25.29 -40.92 -4.95
C ALA A 579 -24.36 -40.74 -6.16
N PHE A 580 -23.05 -40.89 -5.96
CA PHE A 580 -22.01 -40.72 -6.98
C PHE A 580 -21.39 -42.05 -7.46
N GLU A 581 -21.78 -43.17 -6.85
CA GLU A 581 -21.47 -44.55 -7.27
C GLU A 581 -22.52 -45.04 -8.26
#